data_cd1df0998eaab4ebcb5a073e87721193
#
_entry.id   cd1df0998eaab4ebcb5a073e87721193
#
_cell.length_a   1.000
_cell.length_b   1.000
_cell.length_c   1.000
_cell.angle_alpha   90.00
_cell.angle_beta   90.00
_cell.angle_gamma   90.00
#
_symmetry.space_group_name_H-M   'P 1'
#
loop_
_entity.id
_entity.type
_entity.pdbx_description
1 polymer ?
#
loop_
_entity_poly.entity_id
_entity_poly.type
_entity_poly.pdbx_seq_one_letter_code
_entity_poly.pdbx_strand_id
1 'polypeptide(L)'
;MKGNKGLYCPMLEHDNCGIGAVVNIKGKKTHQVVSQALEIVENLEHRAGKDAEGKTGDGVGILLQISHRFFKKVCLKEQILIGDDREYGIGMFFFPADELTRNQSRKMFETIVAKEGLRFLGWRKVPVHEDVLGKKARDCMPYIMQGFIEKPSDTAKGLEFDRRLYAIRREFEQSSTETYIVSLSGRTIVYKGMFLVGQLRTFFEDLQDPDYQTAIAMVHSRFSTNTEPSWNRAHPNRFIVHNG
;
A
#
# COMPACT_ATOMS: atom_id res chain seq x y z
N MET A 1 -32.56 19.91 -26.16
CA MET A 1 -31.58 18.83 -26.42
C MET A 1 -30.28 19.48 -26.88
N LYS A 2 -29.22 19.42 -26.06
CA LYS A 2 -27.87 19.86 -26.51
C LYS A 2 -27.38 18.82 -27.51
N GLY A 3 -27.30 19.18 -28.79
CA GLY A 3 -26.85 18.27 -29.83
C GLY A 3 -25.44 17.80 -29.61
N ASN A 4 -25.23 16.48 -29.78
CA ASN A 4 -23.89 15.87 -29.79
C ASN A 4 -23.03 16.59 -30.83
N LYS A 5 -21.95 17.19 -30.39
CA LYS A 5 -20.96 17.79 -31.28
C LYS A 5 -19.89 16.73 -31.58
N GLY A 6 -19.84 16.28 -32.82
CA GLY A 6 -18.87 15.32 -33.33
C GLY A 6 -19.17 13.86 -32.96
N LEU A 7 -18.13 13.01 -32.88
CA LEU A 7 -18.22 11.57 -32.60
C LEU A 7 -18.37 11.24 -31.11
N TYR A 8 -18.37 12.24 -30.22
CA TYR A 8 -18.52 12.02 -28.79
C TYR A 8 -19.97 11.67 -28.45
N CYS A 9 -20.18 10.52 -27.84
CA CYS A 9 -21.47 10.10 -27.30
C CYS A 9 -21.39 9.94 -25.78
N PRO A 10 -22.09 10.78 -25.00
CA PRO A 10 -22.02 10.73 -23.53
C PRO A 10 -22.67 9.46 -22.93
N MET A 11 -23.38 8.66 -23.74
CA MET A 11 -23.96 7.38 -23.33
C MET A 11 -23.00 6.20 -23.41
N LEU A 12 -21.86 6.38 -24.10
CA LEU A 12 -20.81 5.37 -24.18
C LEU A 12 -19.84 5.58 -23.00
N GLU A 13 -19.37 4.48 -22.43
CA GLU A 13 -18.31 4.52 -21.43
C GLU A 13 -17.02 5.04 -22.07
N HIS A 14 -16.46 6.11 -21.50
CA HIS A 14 -15.25 6.76 -22.00
C HIS A 14 -14.02 6.51 -21.12
N ASP A 15 -14.21 5.85 -19.97
CA ASP A 15 -13.14 5.59 -19.01
C ASP A 15 -12.29 4.41 -19.46
N ASN A 16 -11.00 4.67 -19.64
CA ASN A 16 -9.99 3.65 -19.92
C ASN A 16 -9.07 3.41 -18.73
N CYS A 17 -9.39 3.97 -17.57
CA CYS A 17 -8.57 3.95 -16.37
C CYS A 17 -9.02 2.86 -15.41
N GLY A 18 -8.06 2.21 -14.74
CA GLY A 18 -8.31 1.29 -13.64
C GLY A 18 -8.20 1.94 -12.26
N ILE A 19 -8.42 3.25 -12.16
CA ILE A 19 -8.26 4.05 -10.93
C ILE A 19 -9.63 4.37 -10.33
N GLY A 20 -9.72 4.31 -8.99
CA GLY A 20 -10.86 4.78 -8.25
C GLY A 20 -10.45 5.49 -6.97
N ALA A 21 -11.33 6.35 -6.45
CA ALA A 21 -11.13 7.03 -5.18
C ALA A 21 -12.45 7.20 -4.42
N VAL A 22 -12.38 7.04 -3.10
CA VAL A 22 -13.48 7.34 -2.18
C VAL A 22 -12.98 8.35 -1.16
N VAL A 23 -13.73 9.44 -0.98
CA VAL A 23 -13.38 10.51 -0.06
C VAL A 23 -14.59 10.89 0.78
N ASN A 24 -14.44 10.86 2.10
CA ASN A 24 -15.41 11.46 3.00
C ASN A 24 -15.10 12.96 3.14
N ILE A 25 -15.92 13.82 2.54
CA ILE A 25 -15.69 15.29 2.46
C ILE A 25 -15.61 15.92 3.87
N LYS A 26 -16.30 15.36 4.87
CA LYS A 26 -16.26 15.83 6.25
C LYS A 26 -15.07 15.27 7.04
N GLY A 27 -14.19 14.48 6.41
CA GLY A 27 -13.01 13.89 7.05
C GLY A 27 -13.31 12.77 8.06
N LYS A 28 -14.56 12.31 8.15
CA LYS A 28 -14.93 11.22 9.06
C LYS A 28 -14.32 9.89 8.60
N LYS A 29 -13.42 9.35 9.41
CA LYS A 29 -12.78 8.04 9.16
C LYS A 29 -13.77 6.91 9.48
N THR A 30 -13.99 5.99 8.55
CA THR A 30 -14.84 4.80 8.72
C THR A 30 -14.26 3.62 7.95
N HIS A 31 -14.58 2.40 8.38
CA HIS A 31 -14.25 1.19 7.62
C HIS A 31 -15.06 1.09 6.31
N GLN A 32 -16.24 1.71 6.27
CA GLN A 32 -17.06 1.76 5.06
C GLN A 32 -16.32 2.36 3.86
N VAL A 33 -15.46 3.37 4.07
CA VAL A 33 -14.63 3.96 2.99
C VAL A 33 -13.65 2.92 2.44
N VAL A 34 -13.06 2.06 3.31
CA VAL A 34 -12.20 0.95 2.86
C VAL A 34 -13.01 -0.04 2.02
N SER A 35 -14.17 -0.47 2.53
CA SER A 35 -15.03 -1.44 1.83
C SER A 35 -15.50 -0.93 0.47
N GLN A 36 -15.94 0.33 0.39
CA GLN A 36 -16.36 0.96 -0.87
C GLN A 36 -15.21 1.09 -1.89
N ALA A 37 -14.01 1.41 -1.42
CA ALA A 37 -12.84 1.47 -2.31
C ALA A 37 -12.46 0.08 -2.87
N LEU A 38 -12.54 -0.97 -2.04
CA LEU A 38 -12.34 -2.34 -2.48
C LEU A 38 -13.43 -2.79 -3.45
N GLU A 39 -14.69 -2.41 -3.24
CA GLU A 39 -15.80 -2.66 -4.17
C GLU A 39 -15.58 -1.97 -5.53
N ILE A 40 -15.06 -0.73 -5.54
CA ILE A 40 -14.69 -0.05 -6.79
C ILE A 40 -13.67 -0.88 -7.56
N VAL A 41 -12.61 -1.37 -6.92
CA VAL A 41 -11.58 -2.14 -7.61
C VAL A 41 -12.12 -3.48 -8.12
N GLU A 42 -13.01 -4.11 -7.38
CA GLU A 42 -13.69 -5.35 -7.78
C GLU A 42 -14.57 -5.11 -9.02
N ASN A 43 -15.31 -4.01 -9.07
CA ASN A 43 -16.13 -3.61 -10.22
C ASN A 43 -15.30 -3.22 -11.47
N LEU A 44 -14.01 -2.94 -11.31
CA LEU A 44 -13.07 -2.67 -12.40
C LEU A 44 -12.44 -3.96 -12.99
N GLU A 45 -13.00 -5.13 -12.75
CA GLU A 45 -12.47 -6.42 -13.25
C GLU A 45 -12.28 -6.42 -14.77
N HIS A 46 -13.19 -5.80 -15.51
CA HIS A 46 -13.12 -5.68 -16.98
C HIS A 46 -11.91 -4.84 -17.45
N ARG A 47 -11.25 -4.10 -16.53
CA ARG A 47 -10.04 -3.31 -16.78
C ARG A 47 -8.76 -3.99 -16.28
N ALA A 48 -8.89 -5.05 -15.48
CA ALA A 48 -7.76 -5.75 -14.90
C ALA A 48 -7.06 -6.65 -15.93
N GLY A 49 -5.75 -6.67 -15.89
CA GLY A 49 -4.98 -7.67 -16.64
C GLY A 49 -4.95 -9.00 -15.89
N LYS A 50 -5.01 -10.09 -16.66
CA LYS A 50 -4.90 -11.47 -16.15
C LYS A 50 -3.85 -12.22 -16.93
N ASP A 51 -3.14 -13.14 -16.27
CA ASP A 51 -2.23 -14.06 -16.95
C ASP A 51 -3.00 -15.09 -17.81
N ALA A 52 -2.27 -15.89 -18.56
CA ALA A 52 -2.85 -16.91 -19.46
C ALA A 52 -3.67 -17.96 -18.68
N GLU A 53 -3.37 -18.21 -17.41
CA GLU A 53 -4.10 -19.15 -16.54
C GLU A 53 -5.33 -18.49 -15.89
N GLY A 54 -5.47 -17.17 -16.00
CA GLY A 54 -6.56 -16.40 -15.38
C GLY A 54 -6.52 -16.36 -13.86
N LYS A 55 -5.38 -16.71 -13.24
CA LYS A 55 -5.22 -16.84 -11.78
C LYS A 55 -4.30 -15.81 -11.16
N THR A 56 -3.46 -15.15 -11.95
CA THR A 56 -2.56 -14.10 -11.51
C THR A 56 -2.92 -12.80 -12.21
N GLY A 57 -3.04 -11.71 -11.46
CA GLY A 57 -3.32 -10.38 -12.01
C GLY A 57 -2.05 -9.58 -12.27
N ASP A 58 -2.18 -8.52 -13.07
CA ASP A 58 -1.08 -7.60 -13.38
C ASP A 58 -0.64 -6.77 -12.19
N GLY A 59 -1.54 -6.54 -11.25
CA GLY A 59 -1.27 -5.77 -10.05
C GLY A 59 -2.46 -4.92 -9.62
N VAL A 60 -2.80 -5.05 -8.34
CA VAL A 60 -3.90 -4.33 -7.70
C VAL A 60 -3.41 -3.75 -6.39
N GLY A 61 -3.95 -2.61 -5.99
CA GLY A 61 -3.61 -2.04 -4.70
C GLY A 61 -4.55 -0.94 -4.24
N ILE A 62 -4.36 -0.58 -2.97
CA ILE A 62 -5.09 0.46 -2.27
C ILE A 62 -4.14 1.32 -1.44
N LEU A 63 -4.31 2.63 -1.54
CA LEU A 63 -3.70 3.62 -0.66
C LEU A 63 -4.75 4.09 0.33
N LEU A 64 -4.40 4.07 1.61
CA LEU A 64 -5.25 4.44 2.73
C LEU A 64 -4.55 5.43 3.65
N GLN A 65 -5.30 6.17 4.45
CA GLN A 65 -4.72 6.85 5.60
C GLN A 65 -4.33 5.82 6.66
N ILE A 66 -3.29 6.11 7.44
CA ILE A 66 -2.93 5.32 8.62
C ILE A 66 -4.08 5.37 9.62
N SER A 67 -4.65 4.19 9.95
CA SER A 67 -5.70 4.04 10.95
C SER A 67 -5.07 3.86 12.32
N HIS A 68 -4.98 4.94 13.11
CA HIS A 68 -4.38 4.85 14.46
C HIS A 68 -5.08 3.81 15.33
N ARG A 69 -6.41 3.74 15.28
CA ARG A 69 -7.21 2.76 16.04
C ARG A 69 -6.79 1.32 15.73
N PHE A 70 -6.65 0.99 14.45
CA PHE A 70 -6.21 -0.33 14.00
C PHE A 70 -4.76 -0.60 14.42
N PHE A 71 -3.83 0.31 14.08
CA PHE A 71 -2.41 0.08 14.35
C PHE A 71 -2.10 0.04 15.85
N LYS A 72 -2.77 0.84 16.69
CA LYS A 72 -2.63 0.74 18.14
C LYS A 72 -2.99 -0.64 18.66
N LYS A 73 -4.09 -1.23 18.16
CA LYS A 73 -4.53 -2.58 18.51
C LYS A 73 -3.52 -3.66 18.09
N VAL A 74 -3.08 -3.65 16.83
CA VAL A 74 -2.19 -4.71 16.32
C VAL A 74 -0.75 -4.56 16.81
N CYS A 75 -0.24 -3.36 16.97
CA CYS A 75 1.08 -3.10 17.54
C CYS A 75 1.17 -3.54 19.00
N LEU A 76 0.10 -3.33 19.79
CA LEU A 76 0.07 -3.79 21.18
C LEU A 76 0.20 -5.32 21.28
N LYS A 77 -0.41 -6.08 20.36
CA LYS A 77 -0.27 -7.54 20.31
C LYS A 77 1.16 -7.98 20.01
N GLU A 78 1.89 -7.21 19.22
CA GLU A 78 3.29 -7.44 18.85
C GLU A 78 4.30 -6.76 19.80
N GLN A 79 3.83 -6.21 20.94
CA GLN A 79 4.64 -5.47 21.91
C GLN A 79 5.37 -4.25 21.31
N ILE A 80 4.85 -3.67 20.25
CA ILE A 80 5.34 -2.44 19.63
C ILE A 80 4.58 -1.26 20.22
N LEU A 81 5.29 -0.42 20.96
CA LEU A 81 4.70 0.76 21.60
C LEU A 81 4.75 1.96 20.63
N ILE A 82 3.63 2.26 19.98
CA ILE A 82 3.47 3.45 19.14
C ILE A 82 2.89 4.61 19.97
N GLY A 83 3.28 5.84 19.59
CA GLY A 83 2.72 7.07 20.18
C GLY A 83 1.27 7.33 19.76
N ASP A 84 0.80 8.55 20.00
CA ASP A 84 -0.53 9.00 19.60
C ASP A 84 -0.67 9.13 18.07
N ASP A 85 -1.89 9.44 17.60
CA ASP A 85 -2.17 9.62 16.17
C ASP A 85 -1.21 10.64 15.55
N ARG A 86 -0.53 10.22 14.46
CA ARG A 86 0.47 10.99 13.72
C ARG A 86 1.78 11.28 14.48
N GLU A 87 2.03 10.61 15.61
CA GLU A 87 3.33 10.65 16.31
C GLU A 87 4.28 9.52 15.88
N TYR A 88 3.93 8.80 14.84
CA TYR A 88 4.75 7.74 14.26
C TYR A 88 4.55 7.65 12.74
N GLY A 89 5.52 7.07 12.07
CA GLY A 89 5.46 6.68 10.66
C GLY A 89 5.42 5.17 10.50
N ILE A 90 4.81 4.72 9.40
CA ILE A 90 4.76 3.31 9.03
C ILE A 90 5.39 3.12 7.66
N GLY A 91 6.33 2.18 7.57
CA GLY A 91 6.83 1.64 6.32
C GLY A 91 6.12 0.33 5.99
N MET A 92 5.72 0.15 4.73
CA MET A 92 5.34 -1.14 4.15
C MET A 92 6.49 -1.63 3.29
N PHE A 93 6.97 -2.85 3.53
CA PHE A 93 8.17 -3.40 2.91
C PHE A 93 7.89 -4.73 2.24
N PHE A 94 8.47 -4.91 1.07
CA PHE A 94 8.61 -6.18 0.38
C PHE A 94 10.06 -6.64 0.53
N PHE A 95 10.26 -7.60 1.42
CA PHE A 95 11.57 -8.22 1.66
C PHE A 95 11.77 -9.49 0.82
N PRO A 96 13.03 -9.90 0.58
CA PRO A 96 13.31 -11.21 -0.01
C PRO A 96 12.81 -12.34 0.88
N ALA A 97 12.46 -13.47 0.25
CA ALA A 97 12.03 -14.68 0.96
C ALA A 97 13.15 -15.27 1.82
N ASP A 98 14.43 -15.16 1.37
CA ASP A 98 15.59 -15.60 2.13
C ASP A 98 15.72 -14.88 3.46
N GLU A 99 15.83 -15.64 4.54
CA GLU A 99 15.84 -15.11 5.90
C GLU A 99 17.10 -14.29 6.22
N LEU A 100 18.26 -14.74 5.76
CA LEU A 100 19.53 -14.06 6.01
C LEU A 100 19.53 -12.68 5.37
N THR A 101 19.22 -12.61 4.09
CA THR A 101 19.14 -11.35 3.33
C THR A 101 18.08 -10.42 3.90
N ARG A 102 16.93 -10.96 4.29
CA ARG A 102 15.86 -10.21 4.97
C ARG A 102 16.34 -9.60 6.29
N ASN A 103 17.03 -10.37 7.12
CA ASN A 103 17.53 -9.90 8.41
C ASN A 103 18.63 -8.83 8.24
N GLN A 104 19.51 -8.99 7.25
CA GLN A 104 20.50 -7.97 6.90
C GLN A 104 19.84 -6.65 6.46
N SER A 105 18.83 -6.73 5.58
CA SER A 105 18.08 -5.56 5.12
C SER A 105 17.34 -4.87 6.26
N ARG A 106 16.72 -5.63 7.17
CA ARG A 106 16.07 -5.08 8.37
C ARG A 106 17.06 -4.31 9.23
N LYS A 107 18.23 -4.92 9.51
CA LYS A 107 19.27 -4.30 10.33
C LYS A 107 19.84 -3.05 9.68
N MET A 108 20.03 -3.06 8.37
CA MET A 108 20.45 -1.90 7.60
C MET A 108 19.44 -0.76 7.74
N PHE A 109 18.13 -1.04 7.57
CA PHE A 109 17.09 -0.03 7.73
C PHE A 109 17.07 0.57 9.14
N GLU A 110 17.14 -0.26 10.19
CA GLU A 110 17.21 0.18 11.59
C GLU A 110 18.43 1.09 11.84
N THR A 111 19.57 0.74 11.25
CA THR A 111 20.81 1.54 11.35
C THR A 111 20.66 2.90 10.67
N ILE A 112 20.03 2.96 9.48
CA ILE A 112 19.76 4.22 8.78
C ILE A 112 18.80 5.09 9.59
N VAL A 113 17.73 4.51 10.13
CA VAL A 113 16.77 5.24 11.01
C VAL A 113 17.50 5.87 12.20
N ALA A 114 18.38 5.11 12.87
CA ALA A 114 19.16 5.61 14.01
C ALA A 114 20.16 6.68 13.59
N LYS A 115 20.86 6.52 12.44
CA LYS A 115 21.77 7.51 11.87
C LYS A 115 21.09 8.85 11.59
N GLU A 116 19.85 8.80 11.09
CA GLU A 116 19.00 9.98 10.83
C GLU A 116 18.40 10.59 12.12
N GLY A 117 18.78 10.07 13.29
CA GLY A 117 18.36 10.57 14.59
C GLY A 117 16.90 10.26 14.93
N LEU A 118 16.32 9.19 14.36
CA LEU A 118 14.99 8.73 14.69
C LEU A 118 15.05 7.40 15.48
N ARG A 119 13.97 7.08 16.16
CA ARG A 119 13.83 5.82 16.89
C ARG A 119 12.98 4.82 16.11
N PHE A 120 13.55 3.66 15.84
CA PHE A 120 12.82 2.52 15.30
C PHE A 120 12.07 1.82 16.43
N LEU A 121 10.77 1.55 16.25
CA LEU A 121 9.90 1.00 17.29
C LEU A 121 9.73 -0.52 17.19
N GLY A 122 9.76 -1.07 15.99
CA GLY A 122 9.61 -2.50 15.78
C GLY A 122 9.13 -2.89 14.38
N TRP A 123 9.19 -4.19 14.12
CA TRP A 123 8.70 -4.84 12.91
C TRP A 123 7.45 -5.67 13.19
N ARG A 124 6.45 -5.57 12.32
CA ARG A 124 5.27 -6.43 12.30
C ARG A 124 5.22 -7.21 10.99
N LYS A 125 5.08 -8.55 11.05
CA LYS A 125 4.71 -9.32 9.87
C LYS A 125 3.27 -9.01 9.50
N VAL A 126 3.00 -8.70 8.23
CA VAL A 126 1.63 -8.47 7.76
C VAL A 126 0.93 -9.83 7.60
N PRO A 127 -0.21 -10.06 8.26
CA PRO A 127 -0.97 -11.29 8.07
C PRO A 127 -1.59 -11.33 6.67
N VAL A 128 -1.33 -12.43 5.95
CA VAL A 128 -1.77 -12.61 4.56
C VAL A 128 -2.25 -14.05 4.31
N HIS A 129 -3.18 -14.22 3.38
CA HIS A 129 -3.68 -15.50 2.89
C HIS A 129 -3.04 -15.83 1.54
N GLU A 130 -1.94 -16.58 1.56
CA GLU A 130 -1.17 -16.93 0.36
C GLU A 130 -1.90 -17.90 -0.57
N ASP A 131 -2.85 -18.66 -0.04
CA ASP A 131 -3.66 -19.65 -0.73
C ASP A 131 -4.58 -19.04 -1.80
N VAL A 132 -4.94 -17.76 -1.68
CA VAL A 132 -5.74 -17.05 -2.68
C VAL A 132 -4.97 -16.70 -3.95
N LEU A 133 -3.63 -16.77 -3.92
CA LEU A 133 -2.76 -16.39 -5.04
C LEU A 133 -2.67 -17.48 -6.12
N GLY A 134 -2.60 -17.05 -7.38
CA GLY A 134 -2.13 -17.91 -8.47
C GLY A 134 -0.66 -18.31 -8.28
N LYS A 135 -0.27 -19.42 -8.93
CA LYS A 135 1.08 -19.98 -8.77
C LYS A 135 2.19 -18.97 -9.08
N LYS A 136 2.06 -18.25 -10.20
CA LYS A 136 3.06 -17.26 -10.64
C LYS A 136 3.26 -16.14 -9.61
N ALA A 137 2.18 -15.60 -9.04
CA ALA A 137 2.28 -14.56 -8.00
C ALA A 137 2.87 -15.09 -6.70
N ARG A 138 2.53 -16.34 -6.32
CA ARG A 138 3.04 -17.00 -5.12
C ARG A 138 4.53 -17.33 -5.22
N ASP A 139 4.99 -17.85 -6.36
CA ASP A 139 6.40 -18.22 -6.59
C ASP A 139 7.37 -17.03 -6.44
N CYS A 140 6.89 -15.79 -6.69
CA CYS A 140 7.68 -14.57 -6.55
C CYS A 140 7.18 -13.63 -5.43
N MET A 141 6.37 -14.15 -4.49
CA MET A 141 5.81 -13.36 -3.41
C MET A 141 6.91 -12.88 -2.45
N PRO A 142 6.97 -11.58 -2.13
CA PRO A 142 7.89 -11.06 -1.14
C PRO A 142 7.42 -11.41 0.28
N TYR A 143 8.35 -11.38 1.23
CA TYR A 143 8.01 -11.40 2.65
C TYR A 143 7.56 -10.00 3.08
N ILE A 144 6.29 -9.86 3.47
CA ILE A 144 5.65 -8.54 3.69
C ILE A 144 5.71 -8.16 5.16
N MET A 145 6.32 -7.01 5.46
CA MET A 145 6.42 -6.47 6.82
C MET A 145 6.07 -4.99 6.89
N GLN A 146 5.67 -4.57 8.08
CA GLN A 146 5.52 -3.16 8.46
C GLN A 146 6.60 -2.80 9.47
N GLY A 147 7.28 -1.65 9.25
CA GLY A 147 8.23 -1.08 10.18
C GLY A 147 7.69 0.23 10.76
N PHE A 148 7.85 0.42 12.06
CA PHE A 148 7.32 1.57 12.79
C PHE A 148 8.46 2.47 13.26
N ILE A 149 8.32 3.79 13.02
CA ILE A 149 9.32 4.81 13.37
C ILE A 149 8.63 5.88 14.20
N GLU A 150 9.22 6.23 15.34
CA GLU A 150 8.73 7.33 16.18
C GLU A 150 8.97 8.68 15.52
N LYS A 151 8.01 9.58 15.62
CA LYS A 151 8.21 10.98 15.25
C LYS A 151 9.00 11.68 16.39
N PRO A 152 10.15 12.30 16.10
CA PRO A 152 10.87 13.07 17.11
C PRO A 152 10.03 14.25 17.63
N SER A 153 10.24 14.60 18.90
CA SER A 153 9.50 15.69 19.54
C SER A 153 9.77 17.07 18.92
N ASP A 154 10.96 17.25 18.37
CA ASP A 154 11.42 18.47 17.68
C ASP A 154 10.92 18.61 16.24
N THR A 155 10.23 17.60 15.72
CA THR A 155 9.75 17.56 14.34
C THR A 155 8.23 17.76 14.30
N ALA A 156 7.75 18.70 13.46
CA ALA A 156 6.32 18.92 13.29
C ALA A 156 5.63 17.76 12.58
N LYS A 157 4.36 17.51 12.94
CA LYS A 157 3.49 16.52 12.27
C LYS A 157 3.30 16.87 10.79
N GLY A 158 3.13 15.86 9.98
CA GLY A 158 2.78 16.03 8.57
C GLY A 158 3.99 16.11 7.65
N LEU A 159 4.13 17.17 6.87
CA LEU A 159 5.10 17.23 5.79
C LEU A 159 6.55 17.21 6.28
N GLU A 160 6.84 17.85 7.41
CA GLU A 160 8.19 17.88 7.96
C GLU A 160 8.65 16.46 8.38
N PHE A 161 7.82 15.73 9.11
CA PHE A 161 8.11 14.35 9.46
C PHE A 161 8.21 13.45 8.20
N ASP A 162 7.30 13.63 7.24
CA ASP A 162 7.36 12.88 5.98
C ASP A 162 8.65 13.15 5.18
N ARG A 163 9.24 14.36 5.25
CA ARG A 163 10.54 14.66 4.63
C ARG A 163 11.67 13.86 5.26
N ARG A 164 11.69 13.74 6.59
CA ARG A 164 12.69 12.91 7.30
C ARG A 164 12.54 11.43 6.92
N LEU A 165 11.30 10.93 6.91
CA LEU A 165 11.02 9.56 6.44
C LEU A 165 11.44 9.34 4.98
N TYR A 166 11.30 10.37 4.13
CA TYR A 166 11.73 10.30 2.74
C TYR A 166 13.27 10.23 2.61
N ALA A 167 14.01 10.98 3.43
CA ALA A 167 15.48 10.89 3.46
C ALA A 167 15.95 9.47 3.81
N ILE A 168 15.37 8.88 4.88
CA ILE A 168 15.62 7.48 5.28
C ILE A 168 15.32 6.52 4.13
N ARG A 169 14.17 6.68 3.47
CA ARG A 169 13.78 5.87 2.33
C ARG A 169 14.84 5.93 1.23
N ARG A 170 15.26 7.13 0.84
CA ARG A 170 16.23 7.31 -0.26
C ARG A 170 17.59 6.73 0.07
N GLU A 171 18.07 6.91 1.29
CA GLU A 171 19.34 6.30 1.72
C GLU A 171 19.26 4.78 1.69
N PHE A 172 18.15 4.21 2.20
CA PHE A 172 17.95 2.76 2.18
C PHE A 172 17.86 2.20 0.76
N GLU A 173 17.09 2.85 -0.14
CA GLU A 173 16.95 2.43 -1.54
C GLU A 173 18.28 2.49 -2.33
N GLN A 174 19.20 3.36 -1.94
CA GLN A 174 20.55 3.41 -2.51
C GLN A 174 21.48 2.32 -1.95
N SER A 175 21.19 1.84 -0.76
CA SER A 175 22.03 0.87 -0.04
C SER A 175 21.56 -0.59 -0.22
N SER A 176 20.32 -0.81 -0.61
CA SER A 176 19.70 -2.14 -0.78
C SER A 176 18.94 -2.22 -2.09
N THR A 177 19.27 -3.24 -2.91
CA THR A 177 18.54 -3.57 -4.15
C THR A 177 17.52 -4.70 -3.94
N GLU A 178 17.65 -5.46 -2.86
CA GLU A 178 16.87 -6.68 -2.59
C GLU A 178 15.52 -6.39 -1.92
N THR A 179 15.40 -5.23 -1.27
CA THR A 179 14.19 -4.87 -0.52
C THR A 179 13.53 -3.66 -1.15
N TYR A 180 12.22 -3.75 -1.36
CA TYR A 180 11.41 -2.66 -1.91
C TYR A 180 10.56 -2.02 -0.81
N ILE A 181 10.66 -0.68 -0.67
CA ILE A 181 9.77 0.09 0.20
C ILE A 181 8.53 0.49 -0.60
N VAL A 182 7.41 -0.17 -0.31
CA VAL A 182 6.10 0.11 -0.92
C VAL A 182 5.63 1.52 -0.58
N SER A 183 5.66 1.84 0.71
CA SER A 183 5.35 3.18 1.24
C SER A 183 6.08 3.40 2.57
N LEU A 184 6.43 4.66 2.87
CA LEU A 184 6.96 5.08 4.17
C LEU A 184 6.43 6.49 4.45
N SER A 185 5.56 6.63 5.45
CA SER A 185 4.85 7.88 5.71
C SER A 185 4.31 7.95 7.14
N GLY A 186 4.13 9.17 7.66
CA GLY A 186 3.37 9.45 8.87
C GLY A 186 1.87 9.66 8.63
N ARG A 187 1.37 9.49 7.38
CA ARG A 187 -0.02 9.81 7.01
C ARG A 187 -0.75 8.71 6.25
N THR A 188 -0.06 8.03 5.34
CA THR A 188 -0.66 7.08 4.40
C THR A 188 0.14 5.79 4.34
N ILE A 189 -0.53 4.71 3.96
CA ILE A 189 0.07 3.41 3.73
C ILE A 189 -0.52 2.79 2.46
N VAL A 190 0.26 1.98 1.75
CA VAL A 190 -0.15 1.30 0.53
C VAL A 190 -0.11 -0.21 0.75
N TYR A 191 -1.20 -0.87 0.40
CA TYR A 191 -1.32 -2.32 0.24
C TYR A 191 -1.44 -2.64 -1.24
N LYS A 192 -0.56 -3.46 -1.79
CA LYS A 192 -0.56 -3.80 -3.21
C LYS A 192 0.13 -5.13 -3.47
N GLY A 193 -0.08 -5.69 -4.67
CA GLY A 193 0.59 -6.92 -5.09
C GLY A 193 0.10 -7.40 -6.45
N MET A 194 0.60 -8.56 -6.88
CA MET A 194 0.21 -9.23 -8.13
C MET A 194 -1.11 -9.98 -7.93
N PHE A 195 -2.21 -9.25 -7.80
CA PHE A 195 -3.53 -9.78 -7.52
C PHE A 195 -4.45 -9.72 -8.73
N LEU A 196 -5.43 -10.62 -8.79
CA LEU A 196 -6.72 -10.35 -9.40
C LEU A 196 -7.50 -9.37 -8.49
N VAL A 197 -8.40 -8.60 -9.06
CA VAL A 197 -9.09 -7.53 -8.33
C VAL A 197 -9.79 -7.99 -7.04
N GLY A 198 -10.45 -9.15 -7.06
CA GLY A 198 -11.09 -9.72 -5.89
C GLY A 198 -10.15 -10.31 -4.83
N GLN A 199 -8.86 -10.51 -5.16
CA GLN A 199 -7.90 -11.11 -4.22
C GLN A 199 -7.34 -10.09 -3.22
N LEU A 200 -7.30 -8.78 -3.55
CA LEU A 200 -6.73 -7.75 -2.67
C LEU A 200 -7.39 -7.76 -1.27
N ARG A 201 -8.73 -7.82 -1.23
CA ARG A 201 -9.50 -7.85 0.02
C ARG A 201 -9.21 -9.08 0.86
N THR A 202 -9.16 -10.25 0.21
CA THR A 202 -8.99 -11.53 0.90
C THR A 202 -7.55 -11.80 1.29
N PHE A 203 -6.59 -11.31 0.51
CA PHE A 203 -5.17 -11.53 0.75
C PHE A 203 -4.67 -10.82 2.02
N PHE A 204 -5.02 -9.54 2.23
CA PHE A 204 -4.61 -8.78 3.40
C PHE A 204 -5.67 -8.83 4.49
N GLU A 205 -5.43 -9.53 5.60
CA GLU A 205 -6.35 -9.55 6.76
C GLU A 205 -6.61 -8.15 7.33
N ASP A 206 -5.59 -7.28 7.30
CA ASP A 206 -5.68 -5.90 7.77
C ASP A 206 -6.85 -5.13 7.14
N LEU A 207 -7.13 -5.38 5.85
CA LEU A 207 -8.19 -4.68 5.11
C LEU A 207 -9.60 -5.13 5.47
N GLN A 208 -9.74 -6.26 6.16
CA GLN A 208 -11.01 -6.80 6.62
C GLN A 208 -11.36 -6.36 8.05
N ASP A 209 -10.38 -5.82 8.79
CA ASP A 209 -10.58 -5.44 10.19
C ASP A 209 -11.45 -4.17 10.29
N PRO A 210 -12.60 -4.19 11.00
CA PRO A 210 -13.50 -3.04 11.13
C PRO A 210 -12.86 -1.83 11.85
N ASP A 211 -11.78 -2.04 12.59
CA ASP A 211 -11.02 -0.96 13.20
C ASP A 211 -10.10 -0.24 12.20
N TYR A 212 -9.90 -0.81 11.00
CA TYR A 212 -9.19 -0.12 9.94
C TYR A 212 -10.11 0.95 9.32
N GLN A 213 -9.95 2.18 9.75
CA GLN A 213 -10.80 3.31 9.38
C GLN A 213 -10.00 4.38 8.63
N THR A 214 -10.57 4.88 7.54
CA THR A 214 -9.99 5.94 6.72
C THR A 214 -11.08 6.91 6.25
N ALA A 215 -10.72 8.15 5.94
CA ALA A 215 -11.58 9.10 5.27
C ALA A 215 -11.27 9.24 3.77
N ILE A 216 -10.11 8.71 3.33
CA ILE A 216 -9.65 8.76 1.95
C ILE A 216 -9.08 7.39 1.58
N ALA A 217 -9.52 6.85 0.46
CA ALA A 217 -8.95 5.66 -0.15
C ALA A 217 -8.78 5.88 -1.66
N MET A 218 -7.67 5.42 -2.22
CA MET A 218 -7.41 5.40 -3.66
C MET A 218 -7.04 4.00 -4.07
N VAL A 219 -7.62 3.50 -5.15
CA VAL A 219 -7.41 2.14 -5.66
C VAL A 219 -6.93 2.16 -7.10
N HIS A 220 -6.25 1.09 -7.48
CA HIS A 220 -5.86 0.83 -8.86
C HIS A 220 -5.98 -0.66 -9.16
N SER A 221 -6.64 -1.02 -10.28
CA SER A 221 -6.92 -2.40 -10.69
C SER A 221 -5.96 -2.95 -11.74
N ARG A 222 -4.96 -2.17 -12.16
CA ARG A 222 -4.06 -2.57 -13.25
C ARG A 222 -2.69 -1.91 -13.12
N PHE A 223 -1.65 -2.63 -13.52
CA PHE A 223 -0.31 -2.06 -13.57
C PHE A 223 -0.05 -1.39 -14.95
N SER A 224 0.11 -2.16 -16.00
CA SER A 224 0.40 -1.65 -17.34
C SER A 224 0.12 -2.72 -18.41
N THR A 225 -0.18 -2.28 -19.63
CA THR A 225 -0.39 -3.18 -20.79
C THR A 225 0.90 -3.64 -21.44
N ASN A 226 2.02 -2.94 -21.25
CA ASN A 226 3.23 -3.09 -22.04
C ASN A 226 4.47 -3.51 -21.24
N THR A 227 4.33 -3.82 -19.96
CA THR A 227 5.43 -4.20 -19.09
C THR A 227 5.12 -5.47 -18.34
N GLU A 228 6.17 -6.24 -18.00
CA GLU A 228 6.02 -7.45 -17.21
C GLU A 228 5.54 -7.12 -15.79
N PRO A 229 4.45 -7.76 -15.31
CA PRO A 229 3.93 -7.54 -13.97
C PRO A 229 4.93 -7.94 -12.89
N SER A 230 4.96 -7.18 -11.80
CA SER A 230 5.72 -7.55 -10.60
C SER A 230 5.09 -6.95 -9.35
N TRP A 231 5.38 -7.55 -8.19
CA TRP A 231 4.92 -7.05 -6.89
C TRP A 231 5.27 -5.58 -6.67
N ASN A 232 6.49 -5.19 -7.03
CA ASN A 232 6.99 -3.83 -6.82
C ASN A 232 6.31 -2.80 -7.70
N ARG A 233 5.96 -3.18 -8.92
CA ARG A 233 5.39 -2.28 -9.92
C ARG A 233 3.88 -2.09 -9.81
N ALA A 234 3.16 -2.97 -9.07
CA ALA A 234 1.74 -2.79 -8.82
C ALA A 234 1.42 -1.38 -8.29
N HIS A 235 0.29 -0.82 -8.67
CA HIS A 235 -0.19 0.49 -8.25
C HIS A 235 -1.29 0.38 -7.18
N PRO A 236 -1.57 1.46 -6.42
CA PRO A 236 -0.93 2.77 -6.47
C PRO A 236 0.44 2.80 -5.78
N ASN A 237 1.23 3.81 -6.09
CA ASN A 237 2.38 4.21 -5.28
C ASN A 237 1.97 5.29 -4.29
N ARG A 238 2.85 5.63 -3.31
CA ARG A 238 2.49 6.58 -2.27
C ARG A 238 2.09 7.97 -2.79
N PHE A 239 2.70 8.44 -3.88
CA PHE A 239 2.43 9.77 -4.47
C PHE A 239 1.87 9.73 -5.88
N ILE A 240 1.88 8.57 -6.53
CA ILE A 240 1.51 8.43 -7.92
C ILE A 240 0.51 7.29 -8.06
N VAL A 241 -0.58 7.58 -8.74
CA VAL A 241 -1.48 6.60 -9.32
C VAL A 241 -1.60 6.96 -10.80
N HIS A 242 -1.29 6.02 -11.68
CA HIS A 242 -1.23 6.28 -13.11
C HIS A 242 -1.66 5.05 -13.90
N ASN A 243 -2.33 5.27 -15.00
CA ASN A 243 -2.76 4.23 -15.90
C ASN A 243 -1.75 4.07 -17.05
N GLY A 244 -0.66 3.37 -16.77
CA GLY A 244 0.33 2.89 -17.73
C GLY A 244 1.22 3.89 -18.37
#